data_6c1dfb6118634d313bd7a2626df88477
#
_entry.id   6c1dfb6118634d313bd7a2626df88477
#
_cell.length_a   1.000
_cell.length_b   1.000
_cell.length_c   1.000
_cell.angle_alpha   90.00
_cell.angle_beta   90.00
_cell.angle_gamma   90.00
#
_symmetry.space_group_name_H-M   'P 1'
#
loop_
_entity.id
_entity.type
_entity.pdbx_description
1 polymer ?
#
loop_
_entity_poly.entity_id
_entity_poly.type
_entity_poly.pdbx_seq_one_letter_code
_entity_poly.pdbx_strand_id
1 'polypeptide(L)'
;MRRTLLALAACSALPAVAAMNPAWTQPVEPHVIYGNTYFVGTKGLSAILITSPQGHVLIDAPLPTNAALVEANIRKLGFRVEDIKLILNSHPHFDHAGGIAQLARDSGATVRATPAAAKELHLGGDDADDPQHGEAPLFTPVDAKGDIADGTVVHMGPLSLTAHITPGHTPGGTAWTW
;
A
#
# COMPACT_ATOMS: atom_id res chain seq x y z
N MET A 1 -40.50 -2.94 -55.51
CA MET A 1 -40.37 -2.71 -54.06
C MET A 1 -38.94 -2.96 -53.64
N ARG A 2 -38.13 -1.89 -53.41
CA ARG A 2 -36.74 -1.98 -52.95
C ARG A 2 -36.76 -1.94 -51.42
N ARG A 3 -36.28 -3.03 -50.79
CA ARG A 3 -36.08 -3.07 -49.33
C ARG A 3 -34.71 -2.47 -48.98
N THR A 4 -34.72 -1.32 -48.33
CA THR A 4 -33.53 -0.68 -47.77
C THR A 4 -33.22 -1.35 -46.42
N LEU A 5 -32.11 -2.08 -46.35
CA LEU A 5 -31.58 -2.60 -45.10
C LEU A 5 -30.83 -1.47 -44.36
N LEU A 6 -31.34 -1.01 -43.24
CA LEU A 6 -30.59 -0.15 -42.29
C LEU A 6 -29.64 -1.04 -41.49
N ALA A 7 -28.34 -0.85 -41.68
CA ALA A 7 -27.33 -1.45 -40.82
C ALA A 7 -27.17 -0.59 -39.55
N LEU A 8 -27.57 -1.12 -38.39
CA LEU A 8 -27.27 -0.52 -37.09
C LEU A 8 -25.81 -0.80 -36.74
N ALA A 9 -24.98 0.21 -36.77
CA ALA A 9 -23.61 0.13 -36.24
C ALA A 9 -23.68 0.21 -34.72
N ALA A 10 -23.47 -0.91 -34.04
CA ALA A 10 -23.28 -0.94 -32.60
C ALA A 10 -21.89 -0.37 -32.27
N CYS A 11 -21.85 0.87 -31.79
CA CYS A 11 -20.64 1.49 -31.24
C CYS A 11 -20.41 0.90 -29.83
N SER A 12 -19.52 -0.10 -29.70
CA SER A 12 -19.05 -0.59 -28.42
C SER A 12 -18.11 0.44 -27.82
N ALA A 13 -18.58 1.22 -26.86
CA ALA A 13 -17.74 2.07 -26.03
C ALA A 13 -16.84 1.15 -25.17
N LEU A 14 -15.55 1.11 -25.45
CA LEU A 14 -14.56 0.51 -24.55
C LEU A 14 -14.55 1.33 -23.26
N PRO A 15 -14.55 0.70 -22.08
CA PRO A 15 -14.39 1.44 -20.82
C PRO A 15 -13.07 2.23 -20.88
N ALA A 16 -13.14 3.53 -20.69
CA ALA A 16 -11.96 4.35 -20.54
C ALA A 16 -11.30 3.97 -19.20
N VAL A 17 -10.17 3.27 -19.24
CA VAL A 17 -9.34 3.11 -18.05
C VAL A 17 -8.90 4.51 -17.63
N ALA A 18 -9.35 4.96 -16.47
CA ALA A 18 -8.94 6.25 -15.92
C ALA A 18 -7.41 6.28 -15.84
N ALA A 19 -6.79 7.27 -16.48
CA ALA A 19 -5.34 7.42 -16.44
C ALA A 19 -4.89 7.66 -15.00
N MET A 20 -3.93 6.87 -14.51
CA MET A 20 -3.35 7.08 -13.18
C MET A 20 -2.79 8.49 -13.05
N ASN A 21 -2.96 9.09 -11.86
CA ASN A 21 -2.41 10.41 -11.58
C ASN A 21 -0.88 10.39 -11.74
N PRO A 22 -0.28 11.21 -12.65
CA PRO A 22 1.17 11.22 -12.87
C PRO A 22 1.99 11.52 -11.61
N ALA A 23 1.42 12.22 -10.62
CA ALA A 23 2.10 12.50 -9.35
C ALA A 23 2.40 11.22 -8.55
N TRP A 24 1.66 10.15 -8.76
CA TRP A 24 1.83 8.89 -8.03
C TRP A 24 3.16 8.20 -8.30
N THR A 25 3.80 8.49 -9.44
CA THR A 25 5.11 7.92 -9.79
C THR A 25 6.23 8.97 -9.79
N GLN A 26 5.92 10.24 -9.48
CA GLN A 26 6.94 11.29 -9.45
C GLN A 26 7.79 11.20 -8.18
N PRO A 27 9.13 11.18 -8.32
CA PRO A 27 10.04 11.26 -7.18
C PRO A 27 9.82 12.56 -6.38
N VAL A 28 10.02 12.46 -5.08
CA VAL A 28 10.09 13.60 -4.16
C VAL A 28 11.26 13.39 -3.20
N GLU A 29 11.84 14.47 -2.70
CA GLU A 29 12.89 14.38 -1.70
C GLU A 29 12.31 13.79 -0.40
N PRO A 30 12.89 12.70 0.12
CA PRO A 30 12.49 12.18 1.42
C PRO A 30 12.89 13.18 2.51
N HIS A 31 12.06 13.31 3.53
CA HIS A 31 12.27 14.30 4.57
C HIS A 31 11.73 13.85 5.92
N VAL A 32 12.24 14.48 6.97
CA VAL A 32 11.72 14.30 8.33
C VAL A 32 10.34 14.91 8.41
N ILE A 33 9.37 14.15 8.93
CA ILE A 33 8.06 14.67 9.31
C ILE A 33 8.13 15.21 10.74
N TYR A 34 8.56 14.35 11.66
CA TYR A 34 8.75 14.69 13.08
C TYR A 34 9.65 13.65 13.76
N GLY A 35 10.62 14.09 14.56
CA GLY A 35 11.49 13.21 15.33
C GLY A 35 12.17 12.13 14.45
N ASN A 36 11.84 10.88 14.67
CA ASN A 36 12.34 9.71 13.95
C ASN A 36 11.38 9.19 12.87
N THR A 37 10.43 10.00 12.43
CA THR A 37 9.42 9.70 11.42
C THR A 37 9.74 10.45 10.14
N TYR A 38 9.77 9.71 9.02
CA TYR A 38 10.19 10.21 7.72
C TYR A 38 9.16 9.89 6.63
N PHE A 39 8.95 10.84 5.73
CA PHE A 39 8.25 10.60 4.47
C PHE A 39 9.24 10.00 3.46
N VAL A 40 8.90 8.83 2.91
CA VAL A 40 9.71 8.12 1.92
C VAL A 40 8.95 7.74 0.65
N GLY A 41 7.72 8.23 0.50
CA GLY A 41 6.82 7.96 -0.63
C GLY A 41 7.16 8.72 -1.90
N THR A 42 6.11 8.99 -2.69
CA THR A 42 6.17 9.77 -3.94
C THR A 42 5.37 11.08 -3.79
N LYS A 43 5.35 11.93 -4.81
CA LYS A 43 4.65 13.22 -4.74
C LYS A 43 3.16 13.09 -4.40
N GLY A 44 2.51 12.01 -4.83
CA GLY A 44 1.06 11.80 -4.65
C GLY A 44 0.68 10.64 -3.77
N LEU A 45 1.63 9.80 -3.32
CA LEU A 45 1.36 8.62 -2.50
C LEU A 45 2.33 8.53 -1.31
N SER A 46 1.81 8.17 -0.15
CA SER A 46 2.56 8.12 1.10
C SER A 46 3.20 6.76 1.34
N ALA A 47 4.42 6.77 1.85
CA ALA A 47 5.06 5.70 2.60
C ALA A 47 5.79 6.34 3.76
N ILE A 48 5.64 5.82 4.98
CA ILE A 48 6.17 6.42 6.20
C ILE A 48 7.16 5.45 6.85
N LEU A 49 8.40 5.92 7.02
CA LEU A 49 9.44 5.19 7.75
C LEU A 49 9.55 5.73 9.18
N ILE A 50 9.45 4.85 10.17
CA ILE A 50 9.65 5.17 11.58
C ILE A 50 10.89 4.40 12.05
N THR A 51 11.92 5.10 12.50
CA THR A 51 13.22 4.48 12.79
C THR A 51 13.43 4.23 14.26
N SER A 52 14.10 3.11 14.58
CA SER A 52 14.63 2.82 15.91
C SER A 52 15.94 2.04 15.81
N PRO A 53 16.76 2.02 16.89
CA PRO A 53 18.00 1.22 16.93
C PRO A 53 17.79 -0.30 16.80
N GLN A 54 16.60 -0.80 17.13
CA GLN A 54 16.27 -2.23 17.10
C GLN A 54 15.62 -2.68 15.78
N GLY A 55 15.39 -1.74 14.87
CA GLY A 55 14.76 -1.98 13.58
C GLY A 55 13.74 -0.90 13.25
N HIS A 56 13.40 -0.79 11.99
CA HIS A 56 12.48 0.22 11.48
C HIS A 56 11.11 -0.38 11.20
N VAL A 57 10.10 0.48 11.27
CA VAL A 57 8.73 0.19 10.82
C VAL A 57 8.46 1.00 9.56
N LEU A 58 7.94 0.35 8.52
CA LEU A 58 7.42 1.01 7.34
C LEU A 58 5.90 0.91 7.35
N ILE A 59 5.20 2.02 7.16
CA ILE A 59 3.74 2.04 6.93
C ILE A 59 3.51 2.34 5.47
N ASP A 60 2.85 1.39 4.80
CA ASP A 60 2.54 1.36 3.36
C ASP A 60 3.77 1.27 2.45
N ALA A 61 3.53 0.74 1.27
CA ALA A 61 4.44 0.78 0.12
C ALA A 61 3.56 0.95 -1.13
N PRO A 62 3.54 2.12 -1.75
CA PRO A 62 2.54 2.47 -2.76
C PRO A 62 2.47 1.50 -3.94
N LEU A 63 2.57 2.03 -5.18
CA LEU A 63 2.47 1.20 -6.38
C LEU A 63 3.62 0.19 -6.47
N PRO A 64 3.44 -0.94 -7.16
CA PRO A 64 4.54 -1.88 -7.44
C PRO A 64 5.76 -1.19 -8.06
N THR A 65 5.53 -0.23 -8.96
CA THR A 65 6.59 0.56 -9.62
C THR A 65 7.29 1.53 -8.68
N ASN A 66 6.74 1.83 -7.51
CA ASN A 66 7.32 2.77 -6.55
C ASN A 66 8.24 2.09 -5.52
N ALA A 67 8.25 0.77 -5.41
CA ALA A 67 9.05 0.07 -4.40
C ALA A 67 10.54 0.46 -4.46
N ALA A 68 11.14 0.42 -5.63
CA ALA A 68 12.55 0.83 -5.81
C ALA A 68 12.79 2.31 -5.46
N LEU A 69 11.79 3.18 -5.65
CA LEU A 69 11.86 4.59 -5.33
C LEU A 69 11.79 4.81 -3.79
N VAL A 70 10.91 4.09 -3.11
CA VAL A 70 10.84 4.09 -1.64
C VAL A 70 12.16 3.61 -1.04
N GLU A 71 12.75 2.53 -1.56
CA GLU A 71 14.06 2.07 -1.13
C GLU A 71 15.17 3.10 -1.35
N ALA A 72 15.18 3.75 -2.52
CA ALA A 72 16.14 4.80 -2.82
C ALA A 72 16.00 5.99 -1.85
N ASN A 73 14.77 6.36 -1.50
CA ASN A 73 14.48 7.41 -0.54
C ASN A 73 14.97 7.03 0.88
N ILE A 74 14.77 5.78 1.30
CA ILE A 74 15.27 5.26 2.57
C ILE A 74 16.79 5.34 2.63
N ARG A 75 17.49 4.86 1.58
CA ARG A 75 18.95 4.92 1.47
C ARG A 75 19.48 6.35 1.44
N LYS A 76 18.77 7.28 0.79
CA LYS A 76 19.12 8.70 0.73
C LYS A 76 19.08 9.39 2.10
N LEU A 77 18.21 8.93 2.99
CA LEU A 77 18.18 9.37 4.40
C LEU A 77 19.30 8.73 5.24
N GLY A 78 20.12 7.84 4.68
CA GLY A 78 21.19 7.15 5.37
C GLY A 78 20.77 5.86 6.08
N PHE A 79 19.54 5.37 5.86
CA PHE A 79 19.05 4.12 6.44
C PHE A 79 19.22 2.96 5.46
N ARG A 80 19.23 1.74 6.01
CA ARG A 80 19.28 0.51 5.22
C ARG A 80 17.89 -0.08 5.10
N VAL A 81 17.56 -0.60 3.93
CA VAL A 81 16.28 -1.29 3.69
C VAL A 81 16.16 -2.54 4.55
N GLU A 82 17.27 -3.25 4.75
CA GLU A 82 17.36 -4.47 5.55
C GLU A 82 17.13 -4.23 7.06
N ASP A 83 17.17 -2.96 7.51
CA ASP A 83 16.84 -2.60 8.89
C ASP A 83 15.33 -2.40 9.12
N ILE A 84 14.52 -2.41 8.08
CA ILE A 84 13.06 -2.55 8.19
C ILE A 84 12.77 -3.97 8.68
N LYS A 85 12.12 -4.09 9.84
CA LYS A 85 11.75 -5.39 10.44
C LYS A 85 10.26 -5.63 10.43
N LEU A 86 9.48 -4.57 10.23
CA LEU A 86 8.03 -4.61 10.23
C LEU A 86 7.49 -3.70 9.14
N ILE A 87 6.55 -4.23 8.37
CA ILE A 87 5.71 -3.46 7.47
C ILE A 87 4.27 -3.53 7.97
N LEU A 88 3.66 -2.38 8.15
CA LEU A 88 2.25 -2.21 8.49
C LEU A 88 1.52 -1.61 7.29
N ASN A 89 0.23 -1.86 7.20
CA ASN A 89 -0.57 -1.35 6.10
C ASN A 89 -1.72 -0.50 6.64
N SER A 90 -2.02 0.62 5.98
CA SER A 90 -3.19 1.43 6.28
C SER A 90 -4.46 0.83 5.68
N HIS A 91 -4.39 0.38 4.43
CA HIS A 91 -5.42 -0.39 3.76
C HIS A 91 -4.86 -1.10 2.51
N PRO A 92 -5.44 -2.22 2.08
CA PRO A 92 -4.84 -3.12 1.12
C PRO A 92 -5.13 -2.80 -0.36
N HIS A 93 -5.37 -1.53 -0.74
CA HIS A 93 -5.47 -1.14 -2.14
C HIS A 93 -4.09 -0.98 -2.79
N PHE A 94 -4.03 -1.16 -4.12
CA PHE A 94 -2.79 -1.22 -4.90
C PHE A 94 -1.88 0.00 -4.75
N ASP A 95 -2.46 1.18 -4.51
CA ASP A 95 -1.75 2.45 -4.33
C ASP A 95 -1.19 2.64 -2.89
N HIS A 96 -1.48 1.72 -1.98
CA HIS A 96 -0.94 1.63 -0.63
C HIS A 96 -0.18 0.33 -0.37
N ALA A 97 -0.56 -0.75 -1.04
CA ALA A 97 -0.04 -2.09 -0.80
C ALA A 97 0.81 -2.65 -1.94
N GLY A 98 0.74 -2.05 -3.14
CA GLY A 98 1.31 -2.62 -4.35
C GLY A 98 2.82 -2.89 -4.29
N GLY A 99 3.58 -2.10 -3.56
CA GLY A 99 5.02 -2.26 -3.36
C GLY A 99 5.40 -3.15 -2.17
N ILE A 100 4.45 -3.56 -1.31
CA ILE A 100 4.76 -4.28 -0.06
C ILE A 100 5.47 -5.61 -0.34
N ALA A 101 5.03 -6.38 -1.32
CA ALA A 101 5.63 -7.68 -1.64
C ALA A 101 7.13 -7.55 -1.98
N GLN A 102 7.53 -6.51 -2.71
CA GLN A 102 8.93 -6.25 -3.00
C GLN A 102 9.68 -5.79 -1.76
N LEU A 103 9.16 -4.79 -1.04
CA LEU A 103 9.82 -4.24 0.16
C LEU A 103 9.99 -5.30 1.26
N ALA A 104 8.99 -6.18 1.45
CA ALA A 104 9.06 -7.28 2.40
C ALA A 104 10.16 -8.29 2.02
N ARG A 105 10.27 -8.65 0.74
CA ARG A 105 11.32 -9.54 0.24
C ARG A 105 12.71 -8.93 0.42
N ASP A 106 12.88 -7.66 0.04
CA ASP A 106 14.18 -7.01 -0.03
C ASP A 106 14.69 -6.59 1.36
N SER A 107 13.77 -6.35 2.32
CA SER A 107 14.09 -6.07 3.73
C SER A 107 14.15 -7.32 4.62
N GLY A 108 13.43 -8.37 4.27
CA GLY A 108 13.15 -9.52 5.15
C GLY A 108 12.14 -9.19 6.26
N ALA A 109 11.38 -8.10 6.13
CA ALA A 109 10.43 -7.66 7.13
C ALA A 109 9.20 -8.56 7.21
N THR A 110 8.64 -8.71 8.40
CA THR A 110 7.31 -9.30 8.59
C THR A 110 6.25 -8.26 8.23
N VAL A 111 5.23 -8.67 7.47
CA VAL A 111 4.04 -7.84 7.21
C VAL A 111 2.95 -8.20 8.19
N ARG A 112 2.32 -7.19 8.81
CA ARG A 112 1.19 -7.38 9.73
C ARG A 112 0.05 -6.42 9.39
N ALA A 113 -1.17 -6.95 9.46
CA ALA A 113 -2.40 -6.21 9.14
C ALA A 113 -3.57 -6.77 9.98
N THR A 114 -4.75 -6.19 9.83
CA THR A 114 -5.97 -6.80 10.36
C THR A 114 -6.29 -8.10 9.63
N PRO A 115 -7.10 -9.01 10.20
CA PRO A 115 -7.50 -10.23 9.48
C PRO A 115 -8.12 -9.96 8.10
N ALA A 116 -8.96 -8.93 7.97
CA ALA A 116 -9.57 -8.56 6.69
C ALA A 116 -8.54 -8.03 5.70
N ALA A 117 -7.67 -7.09 6.11
CA ALA A 117 -6.60 -6.58 5.24
C ALA A 117 -5.59 -7.67 4.86
N ALA A 118 -5.23 -8.58 5.78
CA ALA A 118 -4.33 -9.70 5.48
C ALA A 118 -4.94 -10.64 4.43
N LYS A 119 -6.24 -10.92 4.51
CA LYS A 119 -6.96 -11.71 3.50
C LYS A 119 -6.81 -11.07 2.12
N GLU A 120 -7.09 -9.78 2.01
CA GLU A 120 -7.03 -9.05 0.75
C GLU A 120 -5.58 -8.92 0.24
N LEU A 121 -4.60 -8.68 1.12
CA LEU A 121 -3.18 -8.70 0.78
C LEU A 121 -2.73 -10.05 0.20
N HIS A 122 -3.18 -11.18 0.77
CA HIS A 122 -2.93 -12.52 0.24
C HIS A 122 -3.57 -12.76 -1.14
N LEU A 123 -4.70 -12.12 -1.40
CA LEU A 123 -5.39 -12.19 -2.69
C LEU A 123 -4.85 -11.17 -3.72
N GLY A 124 -3.93 -10.28 -3.31
CA GLY A 124 -3.39 -9.25 -4.20
C GLY A 124 -4.42 -8.22 -4.65
N GLY A 125 -5.41 -7.94 -3.80
CA GLY A 125 -6.51 -7.02 -4.08
C GLY A 125 -7.75 -7.67 -4.70
N ASP A 126 -7.76 -8.99 -4.93
CA ASP A 126 -8.91 -9.72 -5.53
C ASP A 126 -9.83 -10.27 -4.42
N ASP A 127 -10.27 -9.42 -3.51
CA ASP A 127 -11.20 -9.80 -2.44
C ASP A 127 -12.63 -9.34 -2.76
N ALA A 128 -13.55 -10.30 -2.88
CA ALA A 128 -14.96 -10.03 -3.16
C ALA A 128 -15.69 -9.25 -2.06
N ASP A 129 -15.12 -9.16 -0.86
CA ASP A 129 -15.65 -8.36 0.24
C ASP A 129 -15.20 -6.88 0.17
N ASP A 130 -14.26 -6.54 -0.73
CA ASP A 130 -13.81 -5.16 -0.91
C ASP A 130 -14.79 -4.35 -1.77
N PRO A 131 -15.14 -3.11 -1.36
CA PRO A 131 -16.03 -2.23 -2.14
C PRO A 131 -15.54 -1.91 -3.56
N GLN A 132 -14.24 -1.99 -3.82
CA GLN A 132 -13.63 -1.72 -5.13
C GLN A 132 -13.25 -3.01 -5.89
N HIS A 133 -13.73 -4.19 -5.43
CA HIS A 133 -13.47 -5.45 -6.09
C HIS A 133 -13.84 -5.39 -7.59
N GLY A 134 -12.91 -5.81 -8.45
CA GLY A 134 -13.09 -5.79 -9.90
C GLY A 134 -12.89 -4.42 -10.57
N GLU A 135 -12.70 -3.33 -9.81
CA GLU A 135 -12.46 -1.98 -10.32
C GLU A 135 -11.01 -1.53 -10.08
N ALA A 136 -10.47 -1.83 -8.90
CA ALA A 136 -9.08 -1.49 -8.54
C ALA A 136 -8.07 -2.42 -9.24
N PRO A 137 -6.88 -1.91 -9.63
CA PRO A 137 -5.80 -2.75 -10.14
C PRO A 137 -5.33 -3.77 -9.09
N LEU A 138 -5.02 -4.98 -9.55
CA LEU A 138 -4.43 -6.02 -8.72
C LEU A 138 -2.92 -5.79 -8.52
N PHE A 139 -2.37 -6.39 -7.48
CA PHE A 139 -0.94 -6.33 -7.15
C PHE A 139 -0.38 -7.70 -6.76
N THR A 140 0.93 -7.80 -6.58
CA THR A 140 1.56 -9.06 -6.17
C THR A 140 1.08 -9.46 -4.77
N PRO A 141 0.53 -10.67 -4.59
CA PRO A 141 0.12 -11.19 -3.28
C PRO A 141 1.20 -11.03 -2.21
N VAL A 142 0.77 -10.71 -1.00
CA VAL A 142 1.64 -10.46 0.16
C VAL A 142 1.35 -11.48 1.24
N ASP A 143 2.39 -12.14 1.76
CA ASP A 143 2.27 -12.96 2.97
C ASP A 143 2.21 -12.06 4.20
N ALA A 144 1.00 -11.76 4.68
CA ALA A 144 0.74 -10.89 5.81
C ALA A 144 0.10 -11.65 6.97
N LYS A 145 0.56 -11.38 8.20
CA LYS A 145 -0.08 -11.91 9.41
C LYS A 145 -1.32 -11.08 9.73
N GLY A 146 -2.47 -11.73 9.80
CA GLY A 146 -3.76 -11.13 10.15
C GLY A 146 -4.00 -11.13 11.66
N ASP A 147 -3.13 -10.51 12.43
CA ASP A 147 -3.13 -10.56 13.90
C ASP A 147 -3.28 -9.18 14.58
N ILE A 148 -3.68 -8.16 13.83
CA ILE A 148 -3.95 -6.82 14.34
C ILE A 148 -5.45 -6.66 14.60
N ALA A 149 -5.80 -6.33 15.85
CA ALA A 149 -7.14 -5.94 16.26
C ALA A 149 -7.15 -4.46 16.67
N ASP A 150 -8.35 -3.90 16.87
CA ASP A 150 -8.48 -2.53 17.36
C ASP A 150 -7.82 -2.38 18.74
N GLY A 151 -7.04 -1.32 18.92
CA GLY A 151 -6.25 -1.08 20.13
C GLY A 151 -4.99 -1.95 20.26
N THR A 152 -4.68 -2.83 19.29
CA THR A 152 -3.42 -3.60 19.33
C THR A 152 -2.24 -2.63 19.33
N VAL A 153 -1.33 -2.80 20.29
CA VAL A 153 -0.06 -2.09 20.34
C VAL A 153 1.06 -2.98 19.78
N VAL A 154 1.69 -2.51 18.73
CA VAL A 154 2.84 -3.18 18.10
C VAL A 154 4.12 -2.52 18.59
N HIS A 155 5.06 -3.31 19.08
CA HIS A 155 6.34 -2.81 19.57
C HIS A 155 7.49 -3.10 18.61
N MET A 156 8.39 -2.13 18.43
CA MET A 156 9.66 -2.29 17.75
C MET A 156 10.75 -1.53 18.54
N GLY A 157 11.45 -2.23 19.43
CA GLY A 157 12.33 -1.60 20.40
C GLY A 157 11.56 -0.58 21.25
N PRO A 158 11.95 0.71 21.25
CA PRO A 158 11.26 1.75 22.02
C PRO A 158 9.98 2.25 21.33
N LEU A 159 9.73 1.85 20.09
CA LEU A 159 8.52 2.27 19.37
C LEU A 159 7.31 1.48 19.87
N SER A 160 6.18 2.18 20.00
CA SER A 160 4.88 1.59 20.31
C SER A 160 3.86 2.19 19.35
N LEU A 161 3.35 1.39 18.41
CA LEU A 161 2.35 1.82 17.43
C LEU A 161 1.01 1.20 17.79
N THR A 162 0.00 2.04 17.96
CA THR A 162 -1.37 1.58 18.25
C THR A 162 -2.22 1.57 16.99
N ALA A 163 -2.88 0.45 16.75
CA ALA A 163 -3.82 0.28 15.65
C ALA A 163 -5.20 0.82 16.04
N HIS A 164 -5.80 1.61 15.17
CA HIS A 164 -7.18 2.06 15.25
C HIS A 164 -7.90 1.58 14.00
N ILE A 165 -8.82 0.63 14.15
CA ILE A 165 -9.54 0.06 13.01
C ILE A 165 -10.55 1.06 12.48
N THR A 166 -10.43 1.42 11.21
CA THR A 166 -11.24 2.43 10.52
C THR A 166 -11.86 1.83 9.25
N PRO A 167 -12.81 0.88 9.39
CA PRO A 167 -13.42 0.22 8.24
C PRO A 167 -14.32 1.20 7.48
N GLY A 168 -14.47 0.96 6.18
CA GLY A 168 -15.34 1.77 5.32
C GLY A 168 -14.82 1.79 3.88
N HIS A 169 -13.68 2.42 3.66
CA HIS A 169 -13.00 2.41 2.36
C HIS A 169 -12.55 0.99 1.97
N THR A 170 -12.01 0.25 2.94
CA THR A 170 -11.82 -1.20 2.90
C THR A 170 -12.31 -1.83 4.21
N PRO A 171 -12.64 -3.14 4.24
CA PRO A 171 -13.02 -3.82 5.49
C PRO A 171 -11.92 -3.80 6.56
N GLY A 172 -10.65 -3.77 6.13
CA GLY A 172 -9.47 -3.86 7.00
C GLY A 172 -8.73 -2.55 7.23
N GLY A 173 -9.32 -1.40 6.88
CA GLY A 173 -8.71 -0.09 7.03
C GLY A 173 -8.23 0.19 8.46
N THR A 174 -7.01 0.75 8.61
CA THR A 174 -6.35 0.97 9.90
C THR A 174 -5.63 2.31 9.92
N ALA A 175 -5.93 3.14 10.91
CA ALA A 175 -5.11 4.29 11.26
C ALA A 175 -4.09 3.91 12.35
N TRP A 176 -2.90 4.48 12.30
CA TRP A 176 -1.81 4.20 13.24
C TRP A 176 -1.44 5.45 14.02
N THR A 177 -1.21 5.31 15.33
CA THR A 177 -0.64 6.38 16.19
C THR A 177 0.59 5.85 16.93
N TRP A 178 1.60 6.72 17.11
CA TRP A 178 2.86 6.40 17.80
C TRP A 178 3.49 7.62 18.47
#